data_508101747c34e9980d73961da63393f4
#
_entry.id   508101747c34e9980d73961da63393f4
#
_cell.length_a   1.000
_cell.length_b   1.000
_cell.length_c   1.000
_cell.angle_alpha   90.00
_cell.angle_beta   90.00
_cell.angle_gamma   90.00
#
_symmetry.space_group_name_H-M   'P 1'
#
loop_
_entity.id
_entity.type
_entity.pdbx_description
1 polymer ?
#
loop_
_entity_poly.entity_id
_entity_poly.type
_entity_poly.pdbx_seq_one_letter_code
_entity_poly.pdbx_strand_id
1 'polypeptide(L)'
;ILDLGCAPGGWLQVAKKFGPKSSRIVGIDLLKIEKIDDVVSIEKDIFDEDIKEIIQKNFTNKVGLLMSDMSPNSSGNKKIDHLRIISLIERVLEIAKDVLKPNGFLVSKIFQGGAQGDLIEKIKIELRDIKYFKPKASRKQSPETYLIAKKN
;
A
#
# COMPACT_ATOMS: atom_id res chain seq x y z
N ILE A 1 10.33 1.91 -5.72
CA ILE A 1 9.22 1.06 -5.22
C ILE A 1 9.08 1.28 -3.72
N LEU A 2 7.88 1.55 -3.26
CA LEU A 2 7.53 1.72 -1.85
C LEU A 2 6.53 0.64 -1.45
N ASP A 3 6.78 -0.05 -0.33
CA ASP A 3 5.88 -1.06 0.25
C ASP A 3 5.45 -0.62 1.65
N LEU A 4 4.16 -0.36 1.83
CA LEU A 4 3.56 0.01 3.11
C LEU A 4 2.92 -1.21 3.76
N GLY A 5 3.34 -1.52 5.00
CA GLY A 5 3.00 -2.76 5.67
C GLY A 5 3.84 -3.93 5.16
N CYS A 6 5.14 -3.73 5.07
CA CYS A 6 6.04 -4.63 4.36
C CYS A 6 6.38 -5.93 5.11
N ALA A 7 6.12 -6.02 6.41
CA ALA A 7 6.44 -7.23 7.17
C ALA A 7 5.59 -8.44 6.71
N PRO A 8 6.18 -9.64 6.62
CA PRO A 8 7.56 -10.02 6.97
C PRO A 8 8.60 -9.78 5.87
N GLY A 9 8.25 -9.15 4.74
CA GLY A 9 9.18 -8.81 3.65
C GLY A 9 8.94 -9.54 2.34
N GLY A 10 7.88 -10.34 2.23
CA GLY A 10 7.60 -11.14 1.02
C GLY A 10 7.42 -10.29 -0.23
N TRP A 11 6.68 -9.19 -0.16
CA TRP A 11 6.46 -8.30 -1.30
C TRP A 11 7.73 -7.54 -1.69
N LEU A 12 8.57 -7.17 -0.72
CA LEU A 12 9.88 -6.57 -0.99
C LEU A 12 10.81 -7.52 -1.74
N GLN A 13 10.81 -8.82 -1.39
CA GLN A 13 11.57 -9.85 -2.09
C GLN A 13 11.07 -10.01 -3.53
N VAL A 14 9.76 -10.02 -3.75
CA VAL A 14 9.16 -10.06 -5.09
C VAL A 14 9.52 -8.82 -5.88
N ALA A 15 9.42 -7.63 -5.28
CA ALA A 15 9.81 -6.37 -5.91
C ALA A 15 11.29 -6.37 -6.33
N LYS A 16 12.17 -6.89 -5.47
CA LYS A 16 13.60 -7.02 -5.79
C LYS A 16 13.85 -8.02 -6.93
N LYS A 17 13.14 -9.14 -6.94
CA LYS A 17 13.33 -10.20 -7.93
C LYS A 17 12.83 -9.80 -9.32
N PHE A 18 11.69 -9.14 -9.41
CA PHE A 18 10.99 -8.86 -10.67
C PHE A 18 11.00 -7.40 -11.08
N GLY A 19 11.32 -6.48 -10.17
CA GLY A 19 11.49 -5.06 -10.49
C GLY A 19 12.76 -4.77 -11.28
N PRO A 20 12.86 -3.58 -11.88
CA PRO A 20 14.10 -3.13 -12.51
C PRO A 20 15.26 -3.16 -11.52
N LYS A 21 16.42 -3.67 -11.93
CA LYS A 21 17.61 -3.82 -11.07
C LYS A 21 18.09 -2.50 -10.44
N SER A 22 17.85 -1.38 -11.12
CA SER A 22 18.18 -0.04 -10.64
C SER A 22 17.13 0.57 -9.70
N SER A 23 16.06 -0.17 -9.37
CA SER A 23 15.01 0.37 -8.53
C SER A 23 15.47 0.57 -7.09
N ARG A 24 15.23 1.76 -6.56
CA ARG A 24 15.24 1.99 -5.11
C ARG A 24 14.01 1.32 -4.50
N ILE A 25 14.21 0.44 -3.54
CA ILE A 25 13.13 -0.30 -2.85
C ILE A 25 13.16 0.08 -1.38
N VAL A 26 12.02 0.53 -0.87
CA VAL A 26 11.84 0.94 0.53
C VAL A 26 10.58 0.27 1.07
N GLY A 27 10.69 -0.36 2.22
CA GLY A 27 9.57 -0.91 2.97
C GLY A 27 9.37 -0.17 4.28
N ILE A 28 8.12 0.02 4.68
CA ILE A 28 7.74 0.65 5.95
C ILE A 28 6.76 -0.27 6.67
N ASP A 29 7.02 -0.57 7.94
CA ASP A 29 6.14 -1.37 8.78
C ASP A 29 6.31 -0.98 10.25
N LEU A 30 5.32 -1.29 11.07
CA LEU A 30 5.43 -1.22 12.54
C LEU A 30 6.41 -2.26 13.09
N LEU A 31 6.60 -3.34 12.36
CA LEU A 31 7.45 -4.46 12.76
C LEU A 31 8.79 -4.39 12.02
N LYS A 32 9.85 -4.69 12.77
CA LYS A 32 11.17 -4.90 12.17
C LYS A 32 11.16 -6.16 11.32
N ILE A 33 11.71 -6.07 10.12
CA ILE A 33 11.90 -7.23 9.23
C ILE A 33 13.38 -7.64 9.17
N GLU A 34 13.63 -8.88 8.75
CA GLU A 34 14.98 -9.32 8.44
C GLU A 34 15.58 -8.51 7.29
N LYS A 35 16.89 -8.29 7.35
CA LYS A 35 17.60 -7.55 6.33
C LYS A 35 17.48 -8.23 4.95
N ILE A 36 17.07 -7.46 3.96
CA ILE A 36 17.08 -7.85 2.55
C ILE A 36 18.12 -6.96 1.85
N ASP A 37 19.07 -7.57 1.15
CA ASP A 37 20.12 -6.83 0.45
C ASP A 37 19.53 -5.85 -0.57
N ASP A 38 20.11 -4.64 -0.64
CA ASP A 38 19.68 -3.54 -1.50
C ASP A 38 18.23 -3.02 -1.26
N VAL A 39 17.61 -3.40 -0.14
CA VAL A 39 16.31 -2.91 0.30
C VAL A 39 16.47 -2.13 1.59
N VAL A 40 15.81 -0.99 1.69
CA VAL A 40 15.72 -0.21 2.93
C VAL A 40 14.43 -0.58 3.63
N SER A 41 14.52 -0.99 4.88
CA SER A 41 13.36 -1.18 5.76
C SER A 41 13.36 -0.16 6.88
N ILE A 42 12.21 0.41 7.14
CA ILE A 42 11.99 1.47 8.13
C ILE A 42 10.89 1.01 9.08
N GLU A 43 11.20 0.95 10.37
CA GLU A 43 10.22 0.68 11.42
C GLU A 43 9.51 1.97 11.79
N LYS A 44 8.27 2.14 11.32
CA LYS A 44 7.50 3.37 11.47
C LYS A 44 6.01 3.13 11.27
N ASP A 45 5.17 3.92 11.97
CA ASP A 45 3.73 3.95 11.72
C ASP A 45 3.44 4.85 10.51
N ILE A 46 2.62 4.36 9.58
CA ILE A 46 2.17 5.16 8.44
C ILE A 46 1.27 6.33 8.85
N PHE A 47 0.68 6.31 10.05
CA PHE A 47 -0.12 7.39 10.60
C PHE A 47 0.70 8.49 11.27
N ASP A 48 2.00 8.31 11.46
CA ASP A 48 2.87 9.35 11.99
C ASP A 48 2.88 10.57 11.07
N GLU A 49 2.97 11.77 11.66
CA GLU A 49 2.90 13.04 10.92
C GLU A 49 4.08 13.22 9.96
N ASP A 50 5.26 12.70 10.33
CA ASP A 50 6.51 12.83 9.58
C ASP A 50 6.71 11.76 8.49
N ILE A 51 5.73 10.84 8.31
CA ILE A 51 5.88 9.71 7.38
C ILE A 51 6.18 10.14 5.94
N LYS A 52 5.55 11.21 5.47
CA LYS A 52 5.76 11.73 4.11
C LYS A 52 7.17 12.27 3.91
N GLU A 53 7.71 12.95 4.91
CA GLU A 53 9.09 13.45 4.89
C GLU A 53 10.09 12.28 4.90
N ILE A 54 9.84 11.26 5.72
CA ILE A 54 10.67 10.06 5.77
C ILE A 54 10.68 9.36 4.41
N ILE A 55 9.52 9.20 3.77
CA ILE A 55 9.44 8.63 2.43
C ILE A 55 10.26 9.48 1.44
N GLN A 56 10.05 10.80 1.42
CA GLN A 56 10.75 11.70 0.50
C GLN A 56 12.28 11.68 0.68
N LYS A 57 12.76 11.59 1.90
CA LYS A 57 14.21 11.48 2.19
C LYS A 57 14.86 10.20 1.65
N ASN A 58 14.05 9.15 1.46
CA ASN A 58 14.52 7.86 0.97
C ASN A 58 14.47 7.70 -0.55
N PHE A 59 13.88 8.65 -1.26
CA PHE A 59 13.80 8.65 -2.72
C PHE A 59 14.32 9.96 -3.29
N THR A 60 15.13 9.89 -4.34
CA THR A 60 15.59 11.08 -5.08
C THR A 60 14.48 11.68 -5.95
N ASN A 61 13.53 10.86 -6.35
CA ASN A 61 12.40 11.23 -7.21
C ASN A 61 11.09 10.66 -6.62
N LYS A 62 9.96 11.05 -7.20
CA LYS A 62 8.67 10.45 -6.88
C LYS A 62 8.67 8.93 -7.11
N VAL A 63 7.86 8.22 -6.34
CA VAL A 63 7.74 6.77 -6.36
C VAL A 63 7.01 6.30 -7.63
N GLY A 64 7.54 5.28 -8.30
CA GLY A 64 6.92 4.71 -9.49
C GLY A 64 5.86 3.65 -9.20
N LEU A 65 6.02 2.92 -8.10
CA LEU A 65 5.10 1.88 -7.64
C LEU A 65 4.98 1.97 -6.11
N LEU A 66 3.75 2.12 -5.64
CA LEU A 66 3.39 1.98 -4.23
C LEU A 66 2.56 0.72 -4.06
N MET A 67 2.98 -0.13 -3.14
CA MET A 67 2.31 -1.38 -2.77
C MET A 67 1.81 -1.29 -1.33
N SER A 68 0.68 -1.94 -1.02
CA SER A 68 0.19 -2.07 0.34
C SER A 68 -0.64 -3.35 0.49
N ASP A 69 -0.17 -4.24 1.37
CA ASP A 69 -0.88 -5.46 1.75
C ASP A 69 -1.33 -5.41 3.22
N MET A 70 -1.51 -4.21 3.75
CA MET A 70 -1.89 -4.01 5.14
C MET A 70 -3.31 -4.48 5.43
N SER A 71 -3.47 -5.04 6.61
CA SER A 71 -4.77 -5.41 7.18
C SER A 71 -4.75 -5.08 8.67
N PRO A 72 -5.76 -4.36 9.18
CA PRO A 72 -5.82 -4.09 10.61
C PRO A 72 -6.10 -5.38 11.39
N ASN A 73 -5.60 -5.44 12.61
CA ASN A 73 -5.95 -6.52 13.53
C ASN A 73 -7.45 -6.50 13.82
N SER A 74 -8.08 -7.67 13.82
CA SER A 74 -9.49 -7.80 14.18
C SER A 74 -9.69 -7.44 15.66
N SER A 75 -10.68 -6.60 15.93
CA SER A 75 -11.10 -6.26 17.29
C SER A 75 -12.21 -7.20 17.81
N GLY A 76 -12.75 -8.05 16.93
CA GLY A 76 -13.95 -8.84 17.21
C GLY A 76 -15.26 -8.07 17.01
N ASN A 77 -15.20 -6.75 16.77
CA ASN A 77 -16.35 -5.92 16.46
C ASN A 77 -16.35 -5.53 14.99
N LYS A 78 -17.28 -6.05 14.20
CA LYS A 78 -17.35 -5.83 12.76
C LYS A 78 -17.40 -4.37 12.34
N LYS A 79 -18.09 -3.51 13.10
CA LYS A 79 -18.18 -2.08 12.79
C LYS A 79 -16.85 -1.37 13.01
N ILE A 80 -16.16 -1.67 14.11
CA ILE A 80 -14.84 -1.11 14.41
C ILE A 80 -13.83 -1.58 13.38
N ASP A 81 -13.82 -2.87 13.05
CA ASP A 81 -12.91 -3.45 12.09
C ASP A 81 -13.11 -2.83 10.70
N HIS A 82 -14.36 -2.60 10.31
CA HIS A 82 -14.70 -1.92 9.06
C HIS A 82 -14.16 -0.48 9.00
N LEU A 83 -14.35 0.30 10.07
CA LEU A 83 -13.82 1.68 10.15
C LEU A 83 -12.30 1.71 10.09
N ARG A 84 -11.62 0.77 10.75
CA ARG A 84 -10.15 0.65 10.71
C ARG A 84 -9.64 0.34 9.29
N ILE A 85 -10.33 -0.53 8.56
CA ILE A 85 -10.02 -0.84 7.17
C ILE A 85 -10.13 0.40 6.29
N ILE A 86 -11.24 1.14 6.41
CA ILE A 86 -11.45 2.38 5.64
C ILE A 86 -10.34 3.38 5.94
N SER A 87 -10.07 3.66 7.21
CA SER A 87 -9.03 4.60 7.64
C SER A 87 -7.66 4.23 7.08
N LEU A 88 -7.33 2.94 7.07
CA LEU A 88 -6.08 2.43 6.54
C LEU A 88 -5.96 2.68 5.03
N ILE A 89 -7.02 2.39 4.27
CA ILE A 89 -7.05 2.62 2.82
C ILE A 89 -6.98 4.12 2.52
N GLU A 90 -7.72 4.96 3.24
CA GLU A 90 -7.67 6.41 3.10
C GLU A 90 -6.25 6.95 3.33
N ARG A 91 -5.55 6.44 4.35
CA ARG A 91 -4.17 6.83 4.63
C ARG A 91 -3.21 6.43 3.51
N VAL A 92 -3.37 5.22 2.96
CA VAL A 92 -2.59 4.78 1.78
C VAL A 92 -2.83 5.69 0.58
N LEU A 93 -4.08 6.06 0.31
CA LEU A 93 -4.44 6.97 -0.79
C LEU A 93 -3.84 8.37 -0.58
N GLU A 94 -3.88 8.89 0.64
CA GLU A 94 -3.29 10.18 0.99
C GLU A 94 -1.77 10.18 0.75
N ILE A 95 -1.08 9.12 1.18
CA ILE A 95 0.35 8.96 0.91
C ILE A 95 0.59 8.83 -0.59
N ALA A 96 -0.18 8.01 -1.29
CA ALA A 96 -0.05 7.80 -2.73
C ALA A 96 -0.19 9.10 -3.52
N LYS A 97 -1.13 9.96 -3.15
CA LYS A 97 -1.31 11.29 -3.75
C LYS A 97 -0.02 12.10 -3.74
N ASP A 98 0.68 12.11 -2.62
CA ASP A 98 1.84 12.96 -2.42
C ASP A 98 3.14 12.33 -2.94
N VAL A 99 3.29 11.01 -2.87
CA VAL A 99 4.56 10.36 -3.17
C VAL A 99 4.65 9.75 -4.56
N LEU A 100 3.53 9.32 -5.15
CA LEU A 100 3.54 8.74 -6.49
C LEU A 100 3.84 9.79 -7.56
N LYS A 101 4.65 9.41 -8.54
CA LYS A 101 4.80 10.20 -9.78
C LYS A 101 3.53 10.13 -10.63
N PRO A 102 3.28 11.10 -11.52
CA PRO A 102 2.24 10.97 -12.55
C PRO A 102 2.41 9.66 -13.32
N ASN A 103 1.33 8.95 -13.59
CA ASN A 103 1.33 7.61 -14.18
C ASN A 103 2.01 6.51 -13.31
N GLY A 104 2.39 6.80 -12.08
CA GLY A 104 2.84 5.79 -11.11
C GLY A 104 1.70 4.85 -10.73
N PHE A 105 2.04 3.65 -10.32
CA PHE A 105 1.07 2.61 -9.98
C PHE A 105 0.84 2.53 -8.47
N LEU A 106 -0.42 2.32 -8.10
CA LEU A 106 -0.84 1.87 -6.78
C LEU A 106 -1.34 0.42 -6.88
N VAL A 107 -0.84 -0.44 -5.99
CA VAL A 107 -1.39 -1.78 -5.74
C VAL A 107 -1.72 -1.86 -4.26
N SER A 108 -2.98 -1.90 -3.90
CA SER A 108 -3.39 -1.90 -2.49
C SER A 108 -4.44 -2.95 -2.22
N LYS A 109 -4.27 -3.70 -1.13
CA LYS A 109 -5.35 -4.53 -0.62
C LYS A 109 -6.53 -3.65 -0.22
N ILE A 110 -7.71 -4.09 -0.62
CA ILE A 110 -9.00 -3.54 -0.20
C ILE A 110 -9.95 -4.67 0.14
N PHE A 111 -11.09 -4.35 0.74
CA PHE A 111 -12.10 -5.33 1.08
C PHE A 111 -13.37 -5.08 0.26
N GLN A 112 -13.88 -6.11 -0.40
CA GLN A 112 -15.16 -6.04 -1.11
C GLN A 112 -16.28 -5.71 -0.12
N GLY A 113 -17.12 -4.73 -0.47
CA GLY A 113 -18.20 -4.23 0.40
C GLY A 113 -17.73 -3.26 1.49
N GLY A 114 -16.41 -3.05 1.65
CA GLY A 114 -15.84 -2.12 2.63
C GLY A 114 -15.63 -0.70 2.10
N ALA A 115 -15.50 -0.53 0.79
CA ALA A 115 -15.39 0.78 0.16
C ALA A 115 -16.79 1.34 -0.10
N GLN A 116 -17.29 2.17 0.77
CA GLN A 116 -18.55 2.87 0.54
C GLN A 116 -18.30 4.14 -0.30
N GLY A 117 -19.37 4.67 -0.90
CA GLY A 117 -19.39 5.68 -1.94
C GLY A 117 -18.29 6.76 -1.87
N ASP A 118 -18.08 7.36 -0.69
CA ASP A 118 -17.10 8.45 -0.52
C ASP A 118 -15.64 8.01 -0.78
N LEU A 119 -15.26 6.82 -0.36
CA LEU A 119 -13.93 6.28 -0.61
C LEU A 119 -13.73 5.98 -2.11
N ILE A 120 -14.75 5.44 -2.77
CA ILE A 120 -14.71 5.17 -4.21
C ILE A 120 -14.58 6.48 -5.00
N GLU A 121 -15.30 7.52 -4.61
CA GLU A 121 -15.18 8.85 -5.24
C GLU A 121 -13.79 9.44 -5.04
N LYS A 122 -13.21 9.38 -3.84
CA LYS A 122 -11.82 9.80 -3.59
C LYS A 122 -10.82 9.04 -4.47
N ILE A 123 -10.99 7.72 -4.60
CA ILE A 123 -10.15 6.89 -5.47
C ILE A 123 -10.23 7.38 -6.93
N LYS A 124 -11.42 7.64 -7.45
CA LYS A 124 -11.62 8.09 -8.84
C LYS A 124 -11.08 9.48 -9.13
N ILE A 125 -11.05 10.38 -8.14
CA ILE A 125 -10.49 11.71 -8.30
C ILE A 125 -8.97 11.67 -8.49
N GLU A 126 -8.29 10.85 -7.72
CA GLU A 126 -6.82 10.83 -7.67
C GLU A 126 -6.20 9.78 -8.62
N LEU A 127 -6.96 8.76 -8.99
CA LEU A 127 -6.48 7.60 -9.71
C LEU A 127 -7.34 7.29 -10.95
N ARG A 128 -6.70 6.71 -11.96
CA ARG A 128 -7.32 6.25 -13.20
C ARG A 128 -6.93 4.81 -13.53
N ASP A 129 -7.47 4.25 -14.58
CA ASP A 129 -7.24 2.85 -15.01
C ASP A 129 -7.50 1.85 -13.89
N ILE A 130 -8.53 2.10 -13.08
CA ILE A 130 -8.84 1.33 -11.88
C ILE A 130 -9.27 -0.08 -12.24
N LYS A 131 -8.59 -1.07 -11.68
CA LYS A 131 -8.91 -2.48 -11.81
C LYS A 131 -8.93 -3.14 -10.44
N TYR A 132 -9.83 -4.10 -10.28
CA TYR A 132 -9.89 -4.95 -9.10
C TYR A 132 -9.41 -6.34 -9.47
N PHE A 133 -8.48 -6.86 -8.68
CA PHE A 133 -7.87 -8.15 -8.91
C PHE A 133 -8.01 -9.04 -7.68
N LYS A 134 -8.60 -10.22 -7.87
CA LYS A 134 -8.64 -11.24 -6.84
C LYS A 134 -7.66 -12.36 -7.19
N PRO A 135 -6.58 -12.55 -6.40
CA PRO A 135 -5.62 -13.61 -6.67
C PRO A 135 -6.28 -14.99 -6.65
N LYS A 136 -5.85 -15.89 -7.53
CA LYS A 136 -6.35 -17.28 -7.57
C LYS A 136 -6.07 -18.03 -6.26
N ALA A 137 -4.99 -17.67 -5.55
CA ALA A 137 -4.63 -18.22 -4.26
C ALA A 137 -5.50 -17.71 -3.10
N SER A 138 -6.25 -16.62 -3.28
CA SER A 138 -7.20 -16.14 -2.26
C SER A 138 -8.34 -17.12 -2.08
N ARG A 139 -8.73 -17.36 -0.82
CA ARG A 139 -9.91 -18.15 -0.52
C ARG A 139 -11.14 -17.52 -1.19
N LYS A 140 -11.99 -18.32 -1.85
CA LYS A 140 -13.18 -17.81 -2.57
C LYS A 140 -14.09 -16.95 -1.69
N GLN A 141 -14.17 -17.25 -0.39
CA GLN A 141 -15.01 -16.57 0.60
C GLN A 141 -14.33 -15.34 1.23
N SER A 142 -13.02 -15.11 0.99
CA SER A 142 -12.32 -13.95 1.51
C SER A 142 -12.83 -12.69 0.82
N PRO A 143 -13.18 -11.61 1.56
CA PRO A 143 -13.55 -10.32 0.96
C PRO A 143 -12.34 -9.57 0.40
N GLU A 144 -11.12 -10.04 0.62
CA GLU A 144 -9.89 -9.40 0.18
C GLU A 144 -9.77 -9.40 -1.35
N THR A 145 -9.47 -8.25 -1.89
CA THR A 145 -9.14 -8.04 -3.30
C THR A 145 -8.07 -6.95 -3.39
N TYR A 146 -7.46 -6.76 -4.53
CA TYR A 146 -6.46 -5.74 -4.75
C TYR A 146 -6.98 -4.68 -5.72
N LEU A 147 -6.84 -3.43 -5.32
CA LEU A 147 -6.99 -2.28 -6.18
C LEU A 147 -5.67 -2.08 -6.93
N ILE A 148 -5.74 -2.04 -8.25
CA ILE A 148 -4.63 -1.69 -9.13
C ILE A 148 -5.06 -0.44 -9.90
N ALA A 149 -4.30 0.63 -9.78
CA ALA A 149 -4.64 1.89 -10.43
C ALA A 149 -3.39 2.69 -10.78
N LYS A 150 -3.55 3.71 -11.62
CA LYS A 150 -2.51 4.69 -11.92
C LYS A 150 -2.86 6.04 -11.32
N LYS A 151 -1.86 6.77 -10.88
CA LYS A 151 -2.01 8.17 -10.50
C LYS A 151 -2.29 9.02 -11.75
N ASN A 152 -3.22 9.95 -11.61
CA ASN A 152 -3.50 10.99 -12.59
C ASN A 152 -2.29 11.90 -12.83
#